data_f06e15b2418015d909b840af902e4cc3
#
_entry.id   f06e15b2418015d909b840af902e4cc3
#
_cell.length_a   1.000
_cell.length_b   1.000
_cell.length_c   1.000
_cell.angle_alpha   90.00
_cell.angle_beta   90.00
_cell.angle_gamma   90.00
#
_symmetry.space_group_name_H-M   'P 1'
#
loop_
_entity.id
_entity.type
_entity.pdbx_description
1 polymer ?
#
loop_
_entity_poly.entity_id
_entity_poly.type
_entity_poly.pdbx_seq_one_letter_code
_entity_poly.pdbx_strand_id
1 'polypeptide(L)'
;MLAGLWLAYNSFGLVSGGIPPLVGTVSDDLGLSRSAIGSVLGAWPLVYIAAAIPAGALIDRFGLRRSLAVGVLLVALSGLLRAVAINYVSMFLAVAVFGLGGPFISIGAPKLISTWFNQRDRGTAMGIYMTATPIGRIVALATANSVLMPLYRQSWRLTLATYAGVAVMAGLVWYMLARDADQSDDSATDGKEPFAASMKVFPLLLRVRVVQIIMIMSVGSFMFSHGFNNWLPEILRDTGMTATRAGFWATIPIVVGIGTTLVIPQIAKPRYRISLLVGIFLAAGVSALIVATTTGAPMTVGLLLQGAAGRGAQPIIMLVLMEAPQVGGKHMGAAGGLYFTAGEVGGVIGPLVLGVLADQTGGFATGLMMLAGLCVALAMLTVALGLALRADSNARTSSAGQRSEEPSI
;
A
#
# COMPACT_ATOMS: atom_id res chain seq x y z
N MET A 1 22.83 0.06 -8.58
CA MET A 1 21.79 -0.81 -8.00
C MET A 1 20.64 0.00 -7.35
N LEU A 2 20.88 0.82 -6.31
CA LEU A 2 19.82 1.56 -5.60
C LEU A 2 19.03 2.51 -6.52
N ALA A 3 19.70 3.25 -7.41
CA ALA A 3 19.04 4.15 -8.36
C ALA A 3 18.12 3.38 -9.34
N GLY A 4 18.57 2.25 -9.87
CA GLY A 4 17.73 1.41 -10.75
C GLY A 4 16.52 0.84 -10.00
N LEU A 5 16.70 0.39 -8.75
CA LEU A 5 15.60 -0.04 -7.89
C LEU A 5 14.63 1.11 -7.63
N TRP A 6 15.14 2.31 -7.32
CA TRP A 6 14.32 3.49 -7.09
C TRP A 6 13.49 3.85 -8.33
N LEU A 7 14.07 3.82 -9.53
CA LEU A 7 13.35 4.06 -10.78
C LEU A 7 12.25 3.02 -11.03
N ALA A 8 12.54 1.74 -10.77
CA ALA A 8 11.54 0.66 -10.88
C ALA A 8 10.34 0.89 -9.94
N TYR A 9 10.60 1.29 -8.70
CA TYR A 9 9.55 1.62 -7.73
C TYR A 9 8.83 2.93 -8.04
N ASN A 10 9.55 3.92 -8.60
CA ASN A 10 8.95 5.17 -9.04
C ASN A 10 7.96 4.91 -10.17
N SER A 11 8.32 4.05 -11.15
CA SER A 11 7.43 3.69 -12.24
C SER A 11 6.17 2.95 -11.76
N PHE A 12 6.27 2.11 -10.71
CA PHE A 12 5.11 1.51 -10.07
C PHE A 12 4.16 2.58 -9.50
N GLY A 13 4.72 3.58 -8.79
CA GLY A 13 3.96 4.72 -8.28
C GLY A 13 3.31 5.55 -9.38
N LEU A 14 4.05 5.81 -10.45
CA LEU A 14 3.61 6.58 -11.62
C LEU A 14 2.42 5.92 -12.31
N VAL A 15 2.51 4.63 -12.65
CA VAL A 15 1.45 3.88 -13.35
C VAL A 15 0.23 3.68 -12.45
N SER A 16 0.41 3.39 -11.15
CA SER A 16 -0.71 3.26 -10.21
C SER A 16 -1.43 4.59 -9.97
N GLY A 17 -0.70 5.70 -9.98
CA GLY A 17 -1.23 7.05 -9.81
C GLY A 17 -1.86 7.64 -11.08
N GLY A 18 -1.77 6.97 -12.23
CA GLY A 18 -2.17 7.54 -13.53
C GLY A 18 -3.69 7.66 -13.73
N ILE A 19 -4.48 6.70 -13.26
CA ILE A 19 -5.95 6.73 -13.42
C ILE A 19 -6.63 7.78 -12.51
N PRO A 20 -6.32 7.89 -11.20
CA PRO A 20 -7.01 8.78 -10.27
C PRO A 20 -7.27 10.20 -10.77
N PRO A 21 -6.30 10.94 -11.35
CA PRO A 21 -6.53 12.30 -11.84
C PRO A 21 -7.33 12.35 -13.15
N LEU A 22 -7.52 11.23 -13.84
CA LEU A 22 -8.17 11.11 -15.13
C LEU A 22 -9.53 10.42 -15.05
N VAL A 23 -10.01 10.07 -13.84
CA VAL A 23 -11.25 9.30 -13.62
C VAL A 23 -12.42 9.89 -14.39
N GLY A 24 -12.69 11.20 -14.25
CA GLY A 24 -13.81 11.82 -14.94
C GLY A 24 -13.70 11.68 -16.46
N THR A 25 -12.54 11.98 -17.05
CA THR A 25 -12.33 11.88 -18.51
C THR A 25 -12.44 10.44 -19.01
N VAL A 26 -11.91 9.46 -18.26
CA VAL A 26 -12.01 8.02 -18.60
C VAL A 26 -13.46 7.55 -18.47
N SER A 27 -14.15 7.98 -17.41
CA SER A 27 -15.55 7.67 -17.15
C SER A 27 -16.44 8.14 -18.29
N ASP A 28 -16.27 9.40 -18.71
CA ASP A 28 -17.05 10.02 -19.79
C ASP A 28 -16.78 9.34 -21.14
N ASP A 29 -15.51 9.05 -21.47
CA ASP A 29 -15.12 8.45 -22.75
C ASP A 29 -15.55 6.97 -22.90
N LEU A 30 -15.53 6.21 -21.80
CA LEU A 30 -15.89 4.78 -21.80
C LEU A 30 -17.32 4.51 -21.33
N GLY A 31 -18.08 5.53 -20.96
CA GLY A 31 -19.45 5.42 -20.46
C GLY A 31 -19.56 4.64 -19.14
N LEU A 32 -18.61 4.84 -18.22
CA LEU A 32 -18.50 4.08 -16.97
C LEU A 32 -19.09 4.84 -15.79
N SER A 33 -19.88 4.15 -14.95
CA SER A 33 -20.33 4.68 -13.67
C SER A 33 -19.18 4.77 -12.67
N ARG A 34 -19.35 5.52 -11.57
CA ARG A 34 -18.38 5.58 -10.47
C ARG A 34 -18.16 4.20 -9.83
N SER A 35 -19.19 3.38 -9.72
CA SER A 35 -19.06 1.99 -9.23
C SER A 35 -18.21 1.12 -10.16
N ALA A 36 -18.38 1.26 -11.48
CA ALA A 36 -17.56 0.56 -12.47
C ALA A 36 -16.08 1.00 -12.36
N ILE A 37 -15.81 2.30 -12.28
CA ILE A 37 -14.45 2.81 -12.04
C ILE A 37 -13.90 2.32 -10.68
N GLY A 38 -14.72 2.31 -9.63
CA GLY A 38 -14.32 1.78 -8.32
C GLY A 38 -13.85 0.33 -8.38
N SER A 39 -14.57 -0.51 -9.13
CA SER A 39 -14.17 -1.91 -9.37
C SER A 39 -12.89 -2.02 -10.21
N VAL A 40 -12.71 -1.17 -11.23
CA VAL A 40 -11.48 -1.09 -12.01
C VAL A 40 -10.28 -0.73 -11.12
N LEU A 41 -10.43 0.26 -10.22
CA LEU A 41 -9.39 0.64 -9.27
C LEU A 41 -9.07 -0.49 -8.26
N GLY A 42 -10.06 -1.33 -7.94
CA GLY A 42 -9.91 -2.52 -7.10
C GLY A 42 -9.34 -3.75 -7.82
N ALA A 43 -9.22 -3.75 -9.14
CA ALA A 43 -8.81 -4.92 -9.92
C ALA A 43 -7.37 -5.36 -9.63
N TRP A 44 -6.43 -4.42 -9.44
CA TRP A 44 -5.04 -4.76 -9.17
C TRP A 44 -4.81 -5.36 -7.78
N PRO A 45 -5.43 -4.86 -6.67
CA PRO A 45 -5.32 -5.52 -5.37
C PRO A 45 -5.90 -6.94 -5.39
N LEU A 46 -6.99 -7.15 -6.11
CA LEU A 46 -7.61 -8.46 -6.26
C LEU A 46 -6.63 -9.48 -6.85
N VAL A 47 -5.95 -9.13 -7.93
CA VAL A 47 -4.97 -10.01 -8.59
C VAL A 47 -3.69 -10.11 -7.76
N TYR A 48 -3.28 -9.04 -7.07
CA TYR A 48 -2.12 -9.04 -6.19
C TYR A 48 -2.22 -10.12 -5.10
N ILE A 49 -3.40 -10.30 -4.48
CA ILE A 49 -3.65 -11.32 -3.46
C ILE A 49 -3.25 -12.72 -3.98
N ALA A 50 -3.71 -13.06 -5.19
CA ALA A 50 -3.41 -14.36 -5.79
C ALA A 50 -1.95 -14.47 -6.29
N ALA A 51 -1.38 -13.37 -6.77
CA ALA A 51 -0.04 -13.35 -7.37
C ALA A 51 1.10 -13.29 -6.34
N ALA A 52 0.85 -12.86 -5.10
CA ALA A 52 1.91 -12.62 -4.10
C ALA A 52 2.72 -13.89 -3.77
N ILE A 53 2.05 -15.01 -3.56
CA ILE A 53 2.71 -16.27 -3.21
C ILE A 53 3.52 -16.83 -4.41
N PRO A 54 2.95 -16.96 -5.63
CA PRO A 54 3.72 -17.40 -6.79
C PRO A 54 4.91 -16.49 -7.11
N ALA A 55 4.75 -15.17 -6.98
CA ALA A 55 5.82 -14.21 -7.24
C ALA A 55 7.03 -14.43 -6.32
N GLY A 56 6.80 -14.68 -5.03
CA GLY A 56 7.87 -15.01 -4.08
C GLY A 56 8.68 -16.22 -4.53
N ALA A 57 8.00 -17.31 -4.90
CA ALA A 57 8.64 -18.53 -5.41
C ALA A 57 9.42 -18.31 -6.73
N LEU A 58 8.86 -17.48 -7.62
CA LEU A 58 9.53 -17.13 -8.87
C LEU A 58 10.78 -16.25 -8.64
N ILE A 59 10.74 -15.32 -7.67
CA ILE A 59 11.92 -14.53 -7.25
C ILE A 59 13.03 -15.45 -6.76
N ASP A 60 12.69 -16.46 -5.96
CA ASP A 60 13.67 -17.42 -5.44
C ASP A 60 14.28 -18.30 -6.54
N ARG A 61 13.48 -18.65 -7.55
CA ARG A 61 13.92 -19.51 -8.67
C ARG A 61 14.72 -18.76 -9.73
N PHE A 62 14.29 -17.57 -10.15
CA PHE A 62 14.85 -16.85 -11.29
C PHE A 62 15.82 -15.73 -10.90
N GLY A 63 15.95 -15.46 -9.59
CA GLY A 63 16.79 -14.39 -9.04
C GLY A 63 16.13 -13.01 -9.10
N LEU A 64 16.70 -12.07 -8.33
CA LEU A 64 16.15 -10.72 -8.15
C LEU A 64 16.16 -9.87 -9.40
N ARG A 65 17.28 -9.93 -10.19
CA ARG A 65 17.43 -9.11 -11.40
C ARG A 65 16.32 -9.35 -12.41
N ARG A 66 16.10 -10.63 -12.74
CA ARG A 66 15.10 -11.03 -13.76
C ARG A 66 13.68 -10.82 -13.25
N SER A 67 13.42 -11.19 -12.00
CA SER A 67 12.10 -11.09 -11.40
C SER A 67 11.62 -9.65 -11.27
N LEU A 68 12.48 -8.73 -10.84
CA LEU A 68 12.16 -7.30 -10.79
C LEU A 68 11.95 -6.72 -12.20
N ALA A 69 12.76 -7.13 -13.21
CA ALA A 69 12.56 -6.72 -14.60
C ALA A 69 11.18 -7.17 -15.11
N VAL A 70 10.79 -8.42 -14.87
CA VAL A 70 9.46 -8.94 -15.22
C VAL A 70 8.37 -8.13 -14.51
N GLY A 71 8.53 -7.85 -13.22
CA GLY A 71 7.57 -7.03 -12.47
C GLY A 71 7.36 -5.64 -13.09
N VAL A 72 8.43 -4.94 -13.41
CA VAL A 72 8.37 -3.60 -14.05
C VAL A 72 7.78 -3.68 -15.45
N LEU A 73 8.10 -4.71 -16.24
CA LEU A 73 7.51 -4.91 -17.56
C LEU A 73 6.01 -5.21 -17.49
N LEU A 74 5.54 -5.98 -16.51
CA LEU A 74 4.12 -6.20 -16.28
C LEU A 74 3.40 -4.90 -15.88
N VAL A 75 4.02 -4.07 -15.05
CA VAL A 75 3.52 -2.72 -14.71
C VAL A 75 3.42 -1.84 -15.96
N ALA A 76 4.45 -1.83 -16.80
CA ALA A 76 4.47 -1.08 -18.05
C ALA A 76 3.42 -1.60 -19.05
N LEU A 77 3.31 -2.92 -19.21
CA LEU A 77 2.30 -3.56 -20.04
C LEU A 77 0.88 -3.18 -19.58
N SER A 78 0.60 -3.21 -18.27
CA SER A 78 -0.66 -2.73 -17.72
C SER A 78 -0.95 -1.28 -18.15
N GLY A 79 0.03 -0.39 -18.05
CA GLY A 79 -0.11 1.00 -18.48
C GLY A 79 -0.42 1.15 -19.97
N LEU A 80 0.23 0.37 -20.83
CA LEU A 80 -0.04 0.34 -22.27
C LEU A 80 -1.43 -0.22 -22.59
N LEU A 81 -1.83 -1.31 -21.94
CA LEU A 81 -3.16 -1.91 -22.10
C LEU A 81 -4.27 -0.94 -21.67
N ARG A 82 -4.07 -0.17 -20.59
CA ARG A 82 -5.01 0.90 -20.19
C ARG A 82 -5.14 1.96 -21.29
N ALA A 83 -4.05 2.34 -21.94
CA ALA A 83 -4.06 3.35 -23.00
C ALA A 83 -4.88 2.93 -24.24
N VAL A 84 -5.02 1.63 -24.48
CA VAL A 84 -5.81 1.09 -25.59
C VAL A 84 -7.17 0.52 -25.18
N ALA A 85 -7.57 0.72 -23.92
CA ALA A 85 -8.85 0.23 -23.41
C ALA A 85 -10.02 0.94 -24.10
N ILE A 86 -11.05 0.17 -24.48
CA ILE A 86 -12.22 0.64 -25.23
C ILE A 86 -13.55 0.44 -24.49
N ASN A 87 -13.54 -0.27 -23.36
CA ASN A 87 -14.71 -0.55 -22.54
C ASN A 87 -14.30 -0.96 -21.12
N TYR A 88 -15.31 -1.22 -20.28
CA TYR A 88 -15.12 -1.68 -18.90
C TYR A 88 -14.20 -2.90 -18.79
N VAL A 89 -14.47 -3.96 -19.56
CA VAL A 89 -13.75 -5.24 -19.46
C VAL A 89 -12.28 -5.06 -19.80
N SER A 90 -11.98 -4.37 -20.90
CA SER A 90 -10.60 -4.12 -21.32
C SER A 90 -9.83 -3.27 -20.30
N MET A 91 -10.46 -2.25 -19.69
CA MET A 91 -9.87 -1.42 -18.66
C MET A 91 -9.64 -2.22 -17.36
N PHE A 92 -10.63 -3.01 -16.93
CA PHE A 92 -10.52 -3.87 -15.75
C PHE A 92 -9.36 -4.88 -15.88
N LEU A 93 -9.29 -5.59 -17.00
CA LEU A 93 -8.22 -6.54 -17.29
C LEU A 93 -6.84 -5.85 -17.38
N ALA A 94 -6.78 -4.67 -18.01
CA ALA A 94 -5.56 -3.89 -18.09
C ALA A 94 -5.04 -3.50 -16.69
N VAL A 95 -5.93 -3.10 -15.77
CA VAL A 95 -5.55 -2.80 -14.38
C VAL A 95 -5.22 -4.08 -13.61
N ALA A 96 -5.91 -5.20 -13.87
CA ALA A 96 -5.62 -6.50 -13.27
C ALA A 96 -4.18 -6.98 -13.55
N VAL A 97 -3.66 -6.75 -14.77
CA VAL A 97 -2.27 -7.07 -15.14
C VAL A 97 -1.26 -6.36 -14.23
N PHE A 98 -1.55 -5.14 -13.76
CA PHE A 98 -0.70 -4.44 -12.79
C PHE A 98 -0.54 -5.25 -11.49
N GLY A 99 -1.61 -5.91 -11.05
CA GLY A 99 -1.59 -6.77 -9.87
C GLY A 99 -0.65 -7.96 -9.97
N LEU A 100 -0.36 -8.46 -11.17
CA LEU A 100 0.65 -9.50 -11.40
C LEU A 100 2.08 -8.98 -11.19
N GLY A 101 2.34 -7.73 -11.60
CA GLY A 101 3.67 -7.12 -11.48
C GLY A 101 4.01 -6.64 -10.07
N GLY A 102 3.00 -6.23 -9.31
CA GLY A 102 3.14 -5.64 -7.97
C GLY A 102 3.98 -6.46 -6.98
N PRO A 103 3.69 -7.75 -6.79
CA PRO A 103 4.43 -8.59 -5.85
C PRO A 103 5.91 -8.73 -6.17
N PHE A 104 6.31 -8.83 -7.44
CA PHE A 104 7.73 -8.90 -7.83
C PHE A 104 8.49 -7.67 -7.34
N ILE A 105 7.85 -6.51 -7.44
CA ILE A 105 8.43 -5.25 -7.01
C ILE A 105 8.44 -5.18 -5.47
N SER A 106 7.32 -5.35 -4.79
CA SER A 106 7.19 -5.16 -3.34
C SER A 106 8.00 -6.16 -2.50
N ILE A 107 8.13 -7.42 -2.95
CA ILE A 107 8.92 -8.47 -2.28
C ILE A 107 10.40 -8.35 -2.66
N GLY A 108 10.69 -8.00 -3.92
CA GLY A 108 12.05 -7.98 -4.44
C GLY A 108 12.95 -6.92 -3.82
N ALA A 109 12.43 -5.73 -3.49
CA ALA A 109 13.27 -4.64 -3.01
C ALA A 109 13.85 -4.86 -1.61
N PRO A 110 13.08 -5.25 -0.56
CA PRO A 110 13.66 -5.55 0.73
C PRO A 110 14.73 -6.64 0.63
N LYS A 111 14.50 -7.67 -0.19
CA LYS A 111 15.44 -8.75 -0.44
C LYS A 111 16.71 -8.25 -1.11
N LEU A 112 16.61 -7.37 -2.12
CA LEU A 112 17.74 -6.77 -2.79
C LEU A 112 18.59 -5.94 -1.81
N ILE A 113 17.94 -5.10 -0.99
CA ILE A 113 18.64 -4.26 -0.04
C ILE A 113 19.36 -5.10 1.00
N SER A 114 18.76 -6.18 1.49
CA SER A 114 19.40 -7.09 2.45
C SER A 114 20.61 -7.81 1.87
N THR A 115 20.62 -8.07 0.56
CA THR A 115 21.71 -8.78 -0.14
C THR A 115 22.89 -7.84 -0.51
N TRP A 116 22.59 -6.60 -0.95
CA TRP A 116 23.59 -5.70 -1.54
C TRP A 116 24.13 -4.65 -0.58
N PHE A 117 23.48 -4.41 0.57
CA PHE A 117 23.88 -3.36 1.50
C PHE A 117 24.29 -3.94 2.86
N ASN A 118 25.40 -3.45 3.41
CA ASN A 118 25.84 -3.77 4.75
C ASN A 118 24.82 -3.31 5.79
N GLN A 119 24.83 -3.91 6.98
CA GLN A 119 23.87 -3.58 8.06
C GLN A 119 23.80 -2.07 8.36
N ARG A 120 24.92 -1.36 8.28
CA ARG A 120 25.00 0.09 8.52
C ARG A 120 24.23 0.91 7.50
N ASP A 121 24.23 0.50 6.23
CA ASP A 121 23.66 1.28 5.11
C ASP A 121 22.25 0.84 4.73
N ARG A 122 21.78 -0.32 5.22
CA ARG A 122 20.46 -0.87 4.92
C ARG A 122 19.32 0.10 5.27
N GLY A 123 19.40 0.76 6.43
CA GLY A 123 18.39 1.71 6.87
C GLY A 123 18.24 2.89 5.90
N THR A 124 19.37 3.46 5.47
CA THR A 124 19.39 4.56 4.49
C THR A 124 18.87 4.11 3.14
N ALA A 125 19.31 2.94 2.65
CA ALA A 125 18.84 2.38 1.38
C ALA A 125 17.33 2.09 1.39
N MET A 126 16.81 1.54 2.50
CA MET A 126 15.37 1.34 2.71
C MET A 126 14.61 2.65 2.69
N GLY A 127 15.08 3.67 3.41
CA GLY A 127 14.48 5.00 3.43
C GLY A 127 14.40 5.61 2.03
N ILE A 128 15.49 5.54 1.26
CA ILE A 128 15.55 6.08 -0.10
C ILE A 128 14.55 5.34 -1.01
N TYR A 129 14.56 4.01 -1.05
CA TYR A 129 13.66 3.30 -1.96
C TYR A 129 12.18 3.49 -1.61
N MET A 130 11.84 3.62 -0.33
CA MET A 130 10.45 3.84 0.11
C MET A 130 9.87 5.18 -0.36
N THR A 131 10.70 6.17 -0.72
CA THR A 131 10.23 7.43 -1.31
C THR A 131 9.81 7.29 -2.77
N ALA A 132 10.25 6.26 -3.48
CA ALA A 132 10.08 6.14 -4.92
C ALA A 132 8.61 6.05 -5.35
N THR A 133 7.84 5.13 -4.77
CA THR A 133 6.40 4.98 -5.10
C THR A 133 5.57 6.23 -4.80
N PRO A 134 5.68 6.87 -3.62
CA PRO A 134 5.02 8.14 -3.35
C PRO A 134 5.38 9.24 -4.36
N ILE A 135 6.66 9.38 -4.69
CA ILE A 135 7.11 10.40 -5.65
C ILE A 135 6.55 10.12 -7.05
N GLY A 136 6.57 8.86 -7.51
CA GLY A 136 5.94 8.49 -8.79
C GLY A 136 4.45 8.85 -8.83
N ARG A 137 3.73 8.61 -7.73
CA ARG A 137 2.32 8.99 -7.62
C ARG A 137 2.11 10.50 -7.60
N ILE A 138 2.97 11.27 -6.92
CA ILE A 138 2.95 12.74 -6.95
C ILE A 138 3.15 13.22 -8.39
N VAL A 139 4.12 12.68 -9.11
CA VAL A 139 4.37 13.04 -10.51
C VAL A 139 3.14 12.77 -11.36
N ALA A 140 2.50 11.59 -11.24
CA ALA A 140 1.28 11.28 -11.97
C ALA A 140 0.15 12.29 -11.70
N LEU A 141 -0.15 12.54 -10.43
CA LEU A 141 -1.21 13.47 -10.01
C LEU A 141 -0.94 14.91 -10.46
N ALA A 142 0.30 15.36 -10.33
CA ALA A 142 0.66 16.72 -10.66
C ALA A 142 0.74 16.95 -12.18
N THR A 143 1.22 15.98 -12.98
CA THR A 143 1.50 16.19 -14.40
C THR A 143 0.36 15.77 -15.34
N ALA A 144 -0.55 14.88 -14.92
CA ALA A 144 -1.61 14.40 -15.78
C ALA A 144 -2.41 15.54 -16.43
N ASN A 145 -3.07 16.36 -15.62
CA ASN A 145 -3.96 17.42 -16.10
C ASN A 145 -3.26 18.76 -16.33
N SER A 146 -2.06 18.98 -15.75
CA SER A 146 -1.32 20.25 -15.90
C SER A 146 -0.42 20.28 -17.12
N VAL A 147 0.13 19.13 -17.53
CA VAL A 147 1.14 19.05 -18.59
C VAL A 147 0.69 18.10 -19.70
N LEU A 148 0.39 16.84 -19.40
CA LEU A 148 0.22 15.81 -20.43
C LEU A 148 -1.11 15.93 -21.16
N MET A 149 -2.22 16.16 -20.45
CA MET A 149 -3.54 16.35 -21.09
C MET A 149 -3.54 17.55 -22.05
N PRO A 150 -3.04 18.75 -21.67
CA PRO A 150 -2.89 19.83 -22.62
C PRO A 150 -1.95 19.52 -23.80
N LEU A 151 -0.80 18.89 -23.53
CA LEU A 151 0.18 18.51 -24.54
C LEU A 151 -0.42 17.58 -25.61
N TYR A 152 -1.24 16.61 -25.17
CA TYR A 152 -1.85 15.59 -26.03
C TYR A 152 -3.29 15.93 -26.43
N ARG A 153 -3.67 17.21 -26.46
CA ARG A 153 -5.01 17.65 -26.87
C ARG A 153 -6.14 16.92 -26.15
N GLN A 154 -6.00 16.80 -24.81
CA GLN A 154 -6.94 16.12 -23.90
C GLN A 154 -7.05 14.60 -24.11
N SER A 155 -6.01 13.96 -24.63
CA SER A 155 -5.98 12.49 -24.76
C SER A 155 -5.46 11.84 -23.47
N TRP A 156 -6.38 11.25 -22.69
CA TRP A 156 -6.01 10.44 -21.53
C TRP A 156 -5.23 9.18 -21.92
N ARG A 157 -5.48 8.64 -23.13
CA ARG A 157 -4.77 7.47 -23.66
C ARG A 157 -3.29 7.75 -23.84
N LEU A 158 -2.93 8.85 -24.47
CA LEU A 158 -1.52 9.25 -24.65
C LEU A 158 -0.86 9.59 -23.31
N THR A 159 -1.61 10.15 -22.37
CA THR A 159 -1.13 10.42 -21.01
C THR A 159 -0.75 9.11 -20.29
N LEU A 160 -1.60 8.09 -20.32
CA LEU A 160 -1.30 6.79 -19.73
C LEU A 160 -0.18 6.05 -20.48
N ALA A 161 -0.14 6.15 -21.83
CA ALA A 161 0.94 5.60 -22.65
C ALA A 161 2.30 6.22 -22.29
N THR A 162 2.34 7.52 -22.01
CA THR A 162 3.58 8.20 -21.57
C THR A 162 4.08 7.63 -20.24
N TYR A 163 3.20 7.45 -19.26
CA TYR A 163 3.59 6.84 -17.98
C TYR A 163 4.07 5.39 -18.16
N ALA A 164 3.43 4.64 -19.05
CA ALA A 164 3.87 3.30 -19.39
C ALA A 164 5.23 3.30 -20.10
N GLY A 165 5.48 4.25 -21.02
CA GLY A 165 6.78 4.43 -21.64
C GLY A 165 7.91 4.72 -20.65
N VAL A 166 7.65 5.57 -19.65
CA VAL A 166 8.59 5.81 -18.55
C VAL A 166 8.84 4.52 -17.77
N ALA A 167 7.82 3.69 -17.54
CA ALA A 167 7.99 2.40 -16.87
C ALA A 167 8.81 1.42 -17.69
N VAL A 168 8.62 1.36 -19.04
CA VAL A 168 9.49 0.57 -19.94
C VAL A 168 10.94 1.01 -19.81
N MET A 169 11.19 2.32 -19.88
CA MET A 169 12.55 2.87 -19.74
C MET A 169 13.17 2.54 -18.37
N ALA A 170 12.39 2.65 -17.29
CA ALA A 170 12.85 2.26 -15.97
C ALA A 170 13.20 0.77 -15.88
N GLY A 171 12.42 -0.10 -16.54
CA GLY A 171 12.70 -1.53 -16.65
C GLY A 171 13.99 -1.83 -17.43
N LEU A 172 14.22 -1.13 -18.54
CA LEU A 172 15.45 -1.25 -19.32
C LEU A 172 16.67 -0.79 -18.51
N VAL A 173 16.58 0.38 -17.87
CA VAL A 173 17.64 0.91 -17.02
C VAL A 173 17.92 -0.06 -15.87
N TRP A 174 16.87 -0.60 -15.24
CA TRP A 174 17.02 -1.65 -14.23
C TRP A 174 17.81 -2.84 -14.76
N TYR A 175 17.39 -3.39 -15.91
CA TYR A 175 18.03 -4.58 -16.49
C TYR A 175 19.49 -4.35 -16.84
N MET A 176 19.86 -3.14 -17.30
CA MET A 176 21.24 -2.75 -17.62
C MET A 176 22.10 -2.55 -16.36
N LEU A 177 21.56 -1.93 -15.31
CA LEU A 177 22.29 -1.61 -14.09
C LEU A 177 22.33 -2.75 -13.08
N ALA A 178 21.33 -3.64 -13.12
CA ALA A 178 21.23 -4.73 -12.17
C ALA A 178 22.28 -5.80 -12.48
N ARG A 179 23.00 -6.22 -11.45
CA ARG A 179 23.92 -7.34 -11.49
C ARG A 179 23.36 -8.44 -10.60
N ASP A 180 23.57 -9.68 -10.99
CA ASP A 180 23.30 -10.79 -10.11
C ASP A 180 24.37 -10.78 -9.01
N ALA A 181 23.98 -10.99 -7.75
CA ALA A 181 24.98 -11.16 -6.68
C ALA A 181 25.73 -12.47 -6.95
N ASP A 182 27.06 -12.43 -6.88
CA ASP A 182 27.86 -13.64 -6.92
C ASP A 182 27.37 -14.59 -5.80
N GLN A 183 26.88 -15.75 -6.18
CA GLN A 183 26.41 -16.79 -5.26
C GLN A 183 27.57 -17.52 -4.55
N SER A 184 28.73 -16.87 -4.43
CA SER A 184 29.93 -17.46 -3.86
C SER A 184 29.96 -17.48 -2.33
N ASP A 185 28.93 -17.01 -1.64
CA ASP A 185 28.85 -17.14 -0.18
C ASP A 185 27.92 -18.32 0.18
N ASP A 186 28.52 -19.48 0.38
CA ASP A 186 27.94 -20.72 0.89
C ASP A 186 27.29 -20.61 2.29
N SER A 187 27.28 -19.43 2.89
CA SER A 187 26.68 -19.13 4.19
C SER A 187 25.15 -18.92 4.16
N ALA A 188 24.51 -18.98 2.97
CA ALA A 188 23.05 -18.82 2.82
C ALA A 188 22.27 -20.14 2.79
N THR A 189 22.93 -21.27 2.98
CA THR A 189 22.27 -22.61 2.94
C THR A 189 21.76 -23.09 4.28
N ASP A 190 22.08 -22.39 5.37
CA ASP A 190 21.56 -22.73 6.70
C ASP A 190 20.24 -21.98 6.94
N GLY A 191 19.09 -22.60 6.60
CA GLY A 191 17.78 -22.10 6.99
C GLY A 191 16.72 -21.91 5.90
N LYS A 192 16.91 -22.41 4.67
CA LYS A 192 15.79 -22.51 3.72
C LYS A 192 14.85 -23.63 4.17
N GLU A 193 13.95 -23.29 5.11
CA GLU A 193 12.81 -24.19 5.35
C GLU A 193 12.08 -24.39 4.00
N PRO A 194 11.76 -25.64 3.61
CA PRO A 194 11.01 -25.90 2.39
C PRO A 194 9.74 -25.06 2.38
N PHE A 195 9.35 -24.49 1.23
CA PHE A 195 8.10 -23.71 1.07
C PHE A 195 6.89 -24.39 1.73
N ALA A 196 6.82 -25.73 1.67
CA ALA A 196 5.79 -26.52 2.35
C ALA A 196 5.84 -26.42 3.89
N ALA A 197 7.01 -26.20 4.50
CA ALA A 197 7.14 -25.99 5.94
C ALA A 197 6.67 -24.58 6.34
N SER A 198 6.99 -23.57 5.52
CA SER A 198 6.45 -22.21 5.70
C SER A 198 4.93 -22.16 5.62
N MET A 199 4.31 -22.97 4.77
CA MET A 199 2.84 -23.06 4.66
C MET A 199 2.16 -23.58 5.93
N LYS A 200 2.82 -24.43 6.72
CA LYS A 200 2.27 -24.92 7.99
C LYS A 200 2.17 -23.87 9.09
N VAL A 201 2.89 -22.77 8.95
CA VAL A 201 2.88 -21.67 9.93
C VAL A 201 1.61 -20.83 9.82
N PHE A 202 1.03 -20.69 8.63
CA PHE A 202 -0.17 -19.88 8.42
C PHE A 202 -1.37 -20.28 9.29
N PRO A 203 -1.79 -21.57 9.36
CA PRO A 203 -2.88 -21.99 10.23
C PRO A 203 -2.60 -21.74 11.71
N LEU A 204 -1.33 -21.82 12.13
CA LEU A 204 -0.94 -21.52 13.51
C LEU A 204 -1.11 -20.03 13.81
N LEU A 205 -0.60 -19.15 12.93
CA LEU A 205 -0.71 -17.70 13.09
C LEU A 205 -2.18 -17.23 13.05
N LEU A 206 -3.01 -17.83 12.22
CA LEU A 206 -4.44 -17.52 12.13
C LEU A 206 -5.23 -17.84 13.42
N ARG A 207 -4.69 -18.67 14.32
CA ARG A 207 -5.28 -18.94 15.64
C ARG A 207 -4.87 -17.95 16.71
N VAL A 208 -3.86 -17.11 16.44
CA VAL A 208 -3.37 -16.11 17.38
C VAL A 208 -4.29 -14.89 17.38
N ARG A 209 -4.92 -14.58 18.51
CA ARG A 209 -5.89 -13.49 18.64
C ARG A 209 -5.32 -12.13 18.19
N VAL A 210 -4.07 -11.83 18.55
CA VAL A 210 -3.39 -10.60 18.14
C VAL A 210 -3.28 -10.52 16.61
N VAL A 211 -2.94 -11.63 15.94
CA VAL A 211 -2.84 -11.70 14.47
C VAL A 211 -4.22 -11.50 13.83
N GLN A 212 -5.27 -12.12 14.37
CA GLN A 212 -6.64 -11.98 13.86
C GLN A 212 -7.11 -10.51 13.94
N ILE A 213 -6.90 -9.83 15.08
CA ILE A 213 -7.25 -8.42 15.24
C ILE A 213 -6.48 -7.56 14.22
N ILE A 214 -5.18 -7.79 14.08
CA ILE A 214 -4.33 -7.06 13.12
C ILE A 214 -4.78 -7.29 11.68
N MET A 215 -5.20 -8.50 11.30
CA MET A 215 -5.75 -8.79 9.97
C MET A 215 -7.04 -8.00 9.70
N ILE A 216 -7.97 -7.95 10.66
CA ILE A 216 -9.19 -7.15 10.54
C ILE A 216 -8.85 -5.66 10.43
N MET A 217 -7.92 -5.17 11.25
CA MET A 217 -7.42 -3.80 11.18
C MET A 217 -6.77 -3.50 9.82
N SER A 218 -6.07 -4.46 9.22
CA SER A 218 -5.44 -4.26 7.90
C SER A 218 -6.49 -4.09 6.81
N VAL A 219 -7.55 -4.91 6.80
CA VAL A 219 -8.68 -4.76 5.87
C VAL A 219 -9.25 -3.34 5.95
N GLY A 220 -9.60 -2.87 7.14
CA GLY A 220 -10.15 -1.52 7.32
C GLY A 220 -9.16 -0.41 6.93
N SER A 221 -7.89 -0.55 7.30
CA SER A 221 -6.85 0.45 6.99
C SER A 221 -6.60 0.58 5.49
N PHE A 222 -6.56 -0.53 4.75
CA PHE A 222 -6.38 -0.52 3.31
C PHE A 222 -7.66 -0.07 2.59
N MET A 223 -8.85 -0.45 3.09
CA MET A 223 -10.12 0.04 2.60
C MET A 223 -10.18 1.57 2.65
N PHE A 224 -9.80 2.16 3.80
CA PHE A 224 -9.67 3.60 3.97
C PHE A 224 -8.63 4.19 3.00
N SER A 225 -7.43 3.64 3.00
CA SER A 225 -6.30 4.18 2.22
C SER A 225 -6.56 4.13 0.71
N HIS A 226 -7.00 2.99 0.18
CA HIS A 226 -7.26 2.82 -1.25
C HIS A 226 -8.52 3.58 -1.67
N GLY A 227 -9.59 3.52 -0.88
CA GLY A 227 -10.81 4.29 -1.13
C GLY A 227 -10.52 5.77 -1.20
N PHE A 228 -9.98 6.34 -0.13
CA PHE A 228 -9.71 7.78 -0.05
C PHE A 228 -8.71 8.26 -1.12
N ASN A 229 -7.54 7.61 -1.21
CA ASN A 229 -6.47 8.11 -2.09
C ASN A 229 -6.76 7.94 -3.59
N ASN A 230 -7.51 6.91 -3.99
CA ASN A 230 -7.83 6.72 -5.40
C ASN A 230 -8.94 7.65 -5.89
N TRP A 231 -9.86 8.01 -5.02
CA TRP A 231 -10.93 8.93 -5.34
C TRP A 231 -10.63 10.39 -5.02
N LEU A 232 -9.53 10.70 -4.30
CA LEU A 232 -9.24 12.05 -3.83
C LEU A 232 -9.27 13.12 -4.94
N PRO A 233 -8.66 12.93 -6.14
CA PRO A 233 -8.76 13.94 -7.19
C PRO A 233 -10.21 14.22 -7.61
N GLU A 234 -11.06 13.18 -7.69
CA GLU A 234 -12.46 13.33 -8.08
C GLU A 234 -13.29 13.94 -6.94
N ILE A 235 -13.04 13.57 -5.69
CA ILE A 235 -13.62 14.21 -4.51
C ILE A 235 -13.35 15.72 -4.54
N LEU A 236 -12.13 16.12 -4.85
CA LEU A 236 -11.75 17.54 -4.95
C LEU A 236 -12.42 18.23 -6.15
N ARG A 237 -12.63 17.52 -7.26
CA ARG A 237 -13.39 18.04 -8.40
C ARG A 237 -14.87 18.27 -8.07
N ASP A 238 -15.49 17.37 -7.31
CA ASP A 238 -16.87 17.51 -6.83
C ASP A 238 -17.06 18.78 -5.95
N THR A 239 -15.97 19.32 -5.35
CA THR A 239 -16.01 20.62 -4.65
C THR A 239 -15.87 21.85 -5.56
N GLY A 240 -15.85 21.65 -6.89
CA GLY A 240 -15.70 22.73 -7.88
C GLY A 240 -14.27 23.03 -8.29
N MET A 241 -13.28 22.25 -7.88
CA MET A 241 -11.91 22.44 -8.35
C MET A 241 -11.74 22.00 -9.81
N THR A 242 -10.92 22.73 -10.55
CA THR A 242 -10.45 22.26 -11.87
C THR A 242 -9.63 20.99 -11.74
N ALA A 243 -9.61 20.14 -12.77
CA ALA A 243 -8.85 18.90 -12.76
C ALA A 243 -7.35 19.10 -12.41
N THR A 244 -6.76 20.18 -12.92
CA THR A 244 -5.37 20.56 -12.61
C THR A 244 -5.18 20.86 -11.13
N ARG A 245 -6.04 21.71 -10.54
CA ARG A 245 -5.95 22.04 -9.11
C ARG A 245 -6.19 20.81 -8.24
N ALA A 246 -7.20 20.00 -8.56
CA ALA A 246 -7.50 18.77 -7.84
C ALA A 246 -6.31 17.80 -7.85
N GLY A 247 -5.62 17.65 -8.99
CA GLY A 247 -4.40 16.85 -9.09
C GLY A 247 -3.28 17.34 -8.16
N PHE A 248 -2.98 18.64 -8.15
CA PHE A 248 -1.98 19.21 -7.24
C PHE A 248 -2.38 19.08 -5.77
N TRP A 249 -3.62 19.37 -5.42
CA TRP A 249 -4.10 19.27 -4.04
C TRP A 249 -4.10 17.83 -3.53
N ALA A 250 -4.36 16.86 -4.39
CA ALA A 250 -4.27 15.45 -4.05
C ALA A 250 -2.84 14.97 -3.75
N THR A 251 -1.80 15.75 -4.08
CA THR A 251 -0.42 15.45 -3.68
C THR A 251 -0.13 15.79 -2.22
N ILE A 252 -0.88 16.74 -1.61
CA ILE A 252 -0.63 17.22 -0.24
C ILE A 252 -0.55 16.07 0.78
N PRO A 253 -1.53 15.15 0.86
CA PRO A 253 -1.46 14.04 1.81
C PRO A 253 -0.26 13.13 1.55
N ILE A 254 0.17 12.98 0.30
CA ILE A 254 1.29 12.11 -0.06
C ILE A 254 2.60 12.72 0.42
N VAL A 255 2.80 14.02 0.19
CA VAL A 255 4.00 14.76 0.62
C VAL A 255 4.15 14.71 2.14
N VAL A 256 3.07 15.05 2.87
CA VAL A 256 3.06 14.99 4.33
C VAL A 256 3.28 13.55 4.81
N GLY A 257 2.65 12.58 4.14
CA GLY A 257 2.75 11.15 4.47
C GLY A 257 4.18 10.59 4.33
N ILE A 258 5.00 11.11 3.41
CA ILE A 258 6.42 10.74 3.32
C ILE A 258 7.13 11.11 4.64
N GLY A 259 6.96 12.34 5.12
CA GLY A 259 7.53 12.79 6.39
C GLY A 259 7.03 11.95 7.57
N THR A 260 5.75 11.69 7.63
CA THR A 260 5.11 10.88 8.69
C THR A 260 5.67 9.45 8.73
N THR A 261 5.83 8.81 7.59
CA THR A 261 6.37 7.44 7.51
C THR A 261 7.80 7.35 8.06
N LEU A 262 8.58 8.41 7.93
CA LEU A 262 9.95 8.48 8.46
C LEU A 262 10.00 8.80 9.96
N VAL A 263 9.10 9.65 10.45
CA VAL A 263 9.12 10.15 11.84
C VAL A 263 8.37 9.22 12.81
N ILE A 264 7.22 8.68 12.42
CA ILE A 264 6.35 7.91 13.31
C ILE A 264 7.07 6.71 13.97
N PRO A 265 7.84 5.87 13.26
CA PRO A 265 8.53 4.74 13.91
C PRO A 265 9.50 5.17 15.00
N GLN A 266 10.10 6.35 14.89
CA GLN A 266 11.09 6.87 15.84
C GLN A 266 10.45 7.29 17.17
N ILE A 267 9.20 7.78 17.13
CA ILE A 267 8.44 8.21 18.32
C ILE A 267 7.53 7.12 18.89
N ALA A 268 7.30 6.03 18.14
CA ALA A 268 6.42 4.93 18.51
C ALA A 268 7.05 4.00 19.57
N LYS A 269 7.38 4.56 20.77
CA LYS A 269 7.86 3.77 21.90
C LYS A 269 6.81 2.73 22.32
N PRO A 270 7.20 1.52 22.78
CA PRO A 270 6.27 0.42 23.09
C PRO A 270 5.07 0.84 23.94
N ARG A 271 5.30 1.64 25.00
CA ARG A 271 4.24 2.10 25.93
C ARG A 271 3.18 3.00 25.27
N TYR A 272 3.49 3.68 24.17
CA TYR A 272 2.60 4.65 23.53
C TYR A 272 1.99 4.15 22.22
N ARG A 273 2.37 2.98 21.70
CA ARG A 273 1.95 2.49 20.38
C ARG A 273 0.44 2.39 20.23
N ILE A 274 -0.24 1.84 21.23
CA ILE A 274 -1.71 1.71 21.22
C ILE A 274 -2.36 3.09 21.20
N SER A 275 -1.97 4.00 22.08
CA SER A 275 -2.52 5.36 22.12
C SER A 275 -2.23 6.14 20.83
N LEU A 276 -1.05 5.95 20.27
CA LEU A 276 -0.65 6.59 19.01
C LEU A 276 -1.47 6.05 17.83
N LEU A 277 -1.71 4.73 17.76
CA LEU A 277 -2.59 4.13 16.74
C LEU A 277 -4.03 4.63 16.86
N VAL A 278 -4.58 4.70 18.08
CA VAL A 278 -5.92 5.28 18.30
C VAL A 278 -5.96 6.71 17.81
N GLY A 279 -4.98 7.54 18.17
CA GLY A 279 -4.88 8.93 17.72
C GLY A 279 -4.80 9.05 16.21
N ILE A 280 -4.01 8.19 15.54
CA ILE A 280 -3.87 8.14 14.09
C ILE A 280 -5.21 7.80 13.42
N PHE A 281 -5.92 6.77 13.89
CA PHE A 281 -7.22 6.41 13.28
C PHE A 281 -8.27 7.50 13.51
N LEU A 282 -8.35 8.07 14.71
CA LEU A 282 -9.27 9.18 14.97
C LEU A 282 -8.94 10.41 14.10
N ALA A 283 -7.66 10.75 13.95
CA ALA A 283 -7.22 11.85 13.09
C ALA A 283 -7.56 11.58 11.61
N ALA A 284 -7.40 10.34 11.13
CA ALA A 284 -7.82 9.95 9.78
C ALA A 284 -9.34 10.08 9.58
N GLY A 285 -10.13 9.67 10.57
CA GLY A 285 -11.59 9.85 10.55
C GLY A 285 -12.01 11.33 10.54
N VAL A 286 -11.40 12.15 11.38
CA VAL A 286 -11.64 13.60 11.42
C VAL A 286 -11.24 14.24 10.09
N SER A 287 -10.12 13.83 9.50
CA SER A 287 -9.70 14.28 8.16
C SER A 287 -10.76 13.98 7.10
N ALA A 288 -11.29 12.74 7.08
CA ALA A 288 -12.33 12.36 6.13
C ALA A 288 -13.61 13.19 6.31
N LEU A 289 -14.02 13.48 7.56
CA LEU A 289 -15.16 14.34 7.85
C LEU A 289 -14.93 15.78 7.39
N ILE A 290 -13.75 16.35 7.65
CA ILE A 290 -13.40 17.70 7.20
C ILE A 290 -13.47 17.79 5.66
N VAL A 291 -12.88 16.80 4.96
CA VAL A 291 -12.90 16.77 3.48
C VAL A 291 -14.32 16.55 2.95
N ALA A 292 -15.17 15.80 3.67
CA ALA A 292 -16.56 15.56 3.28
C ALA A 292 -17.48 16.79 3.41
N THR A 293 -17.19 17.67 4.39
CA THR A 293 -18.15 18.71 4.83
C THR A 293 -17.66 20.13 4.59
N THR A 294 -16.40 20.33 4.18
CA THR A 294 -15.81 21.67 4.05
C THR A 294 -15.13 21.88 2.71
N THR A 295 -14.89 23.13 2.37
CA THR A 295 -14.12 23.57 1.20
C THR A 295 -13.09 24.63 1.60
N GLY A 296 -12.17 24.97 0.70
CA GLY A 296 -11.18 26.02 0.95
C GLY A 296 -10.17 25.68 2.04
N ALA A 297 -9.89 26.65 2.93
CA ALA A 297 -8.86 26.52 3.96
C ALA A 297 -9.10 25.36 4.96
N PRO A 298 -10.32 25.12 5.49
CA PRO A 298 -10.56 23.97 6.36
C PRO A 298 -10.26 22.64 5.67
N MET A 299 -10.64 22.48 4.40
CA MET A 299 -10.33 21.26 3.62
C MET A 299 -8.81 21.06 3.50
N THR A 300 -8.01 22.14 3.36
CA THR A 300 -6.54 22.03 3.37
C THR A 300 -6.04 21.41 4.67
N VAL A 301 -6.60 21.83 5.81
CA VAL A 301 -6.27 21.22 7.12
C VAL A 301 -6.63 19.74 7.12
N GLY A 302 -7.79 19.36 6.57
CA GLY A 302 -8.18 17.96 6.40
C GLY A 302 -7.16 17.18 5.59
N LEU A 303 -6.68 17.70 4.47
CA LEU A 303 -5.67 17.04 3.62
C LEU A 303 -4.30 16.90 4.32
N LEU A 304 -3.87 17.92 5.06
CA LEU A 304 -2.64 17.85 5.87
C LEU A 304 -2.77 16.81 6.97
N LEU A 305 -3.91 16.76 7.66
CA LEU A 305 -4.21 15.78 8.69
C LEU A 305 -4.26 14.36 8.11
N GLN A 306 -4.83 14.20 6.90
CA GLN A 306 -4.81 12.95 6.15
C GLN A 306 -3.40 12.46 5.87
N GLY A 307 -2.51 13.35 5.44
CA GLY A 307 -1.10 13.00 5.23
C GLY A 307 -0.42 12.56 6.51
N ALA A 308 -0.67 13.27 7.61
CA ALA A 308 -0.10 12.95 8.92
C ALA A 308 -0.60 11.62 9.48
N ALA A 309 -1.87 11.28 9.29
CA ALA A 309 -2.50 10.07 9.83
C ALA A 309 -2.48 8.88 8.87
N GLY A 310 -2.74 9.09 7.58
CA GLY A 310 -3.05 8.04 6.62
C GLY A 310 -1.93 7.02 6.35
N ARG A 311 -0.69 7.32 6.68
CA ARG A 311 0.47 6.42 6.48
C ARG A 311 1.17 6.03 7.77
N GLY A 312 0.76 6.57 8.92
CA GLY A 312 1.40 6.33 10.21
C GLY A 312 1.06 5.00 10.87
N ALA A 313 -0.11 4.45 10.60
CA ALA A 313 -0.60 3.23 11.27
C ALA A 313 0.21 1.98 10.89
N GLN A 314 0.50 1.77 9.61
CA GLN A 314 1.16 0.56 9.10
C GLN A 314 2.52 0.26 9.75
N PRO A 315 3.46 1.20 9.88
CA PRO A 315 4.74 0.93 10.56
C PRO A 315 4.56 0.51 12.02
N ILE A 316 3.60 1.12 12.74
CA ILE A 316 3.34 0.77 14.14
C ILE A 316 2.73 -0.62 14.25
N ILE A 317 1.77 -0.96 13.38
CA ILE A 317 1.16 -2.30 13.34
C ILE A 317 2.24 -3.36 13.06
N MET A 318 3.17 -3.09 12.14
CA MET A 318 4.29 -4.00 11.86
C MET A 318 5.20 -4.18 13.07
N LEU A 319 5.47 -3.11 13.84
CA LEU A 319 6.23 -3.21 15.08
C LEU A 319 5.51 -4.06 16.14
N VAL A 320 4.19 -3.86 16.30
CA VAL A 320 3.36 -4.66 17.23
C VAL A 320 3.35 -6.13 16.81
N LEU A 321 3.22 -6.40 15.52
CA LEU A 321 3.22 -7.76 14.98
C LEU A 321 4.55 -8.47 15.20
N MET A 322 5.68 -7.77 14.99
CA MET A 322 7.02 -8.31 15.17
C MET A 322 7.32 -8.64 16.64
N GLU A 323 6.79 -7.86 17.57
CA GLU A 323 6.96 -8.07 19.02
C GLU A 323 5.94 -9.06 19.60
N ALA A 324 4.93 -9.46 18.84
CA ALA A 324 3.99 -10.48 19.29
C ALA A 324 4.75 -11.81 19.48
N PRO A 325 4.70 -12.41 20.70
CA PRO A 325 5.57 -13.52 21.06
C PRO A 325 5.40 -14.78 20.21
N GLN A 326 4.19 -14.97 19.66
CA GLN A 326 3.87 -16.11 18.78
C GLN A 326 4.36 -15.90 17.34
N VAL A 327 4.68 -14.66 16.97
CA VAL A 327 5.22 -14.27 15.66
C VAL A 327 6.75 -14.21 15.72
N GLY A 328 7.27 -13.32 16.55
CA GLY A 328 8.72 -13.08 16.69
C GLY A 328 9.41 -12.80 15.34
N GLY A 329 10.72 -12.77 15.36
CA GLY A 329 11.51 -12.58 14.12
C GLY A 329 11.37 -13.75 13.14
N LYS A 330 11.18 -14.99 13.64
CA LYS A 330 11.13 -16.21 12.83
C LYS A 330 9.92 -16.26 11.90
N HIS A 331 8.75 -15.82 12.35
CA HIS A 331 7.49 -15.90 11.59
C HIS A 331 7.02 -14.56 11.05
N MET A 332 7.83 -13.50 11.18
CA MET A 332 7.47 -12.15 10.74
C MET A 332 7.14 -12.07 9.24
N GLY A 333 7.85 -12.84 8.41
CA GLY A 333 7.57 -12.89 6.96
C GLY A 333 6.16 -13.44 6.66
N ALA A 334 5.76 -14.53 7.31
CA ALA A 334 4.43 -15.11 7.15
C ALA A 334 3.34 -14.21 7.74
N ALA A 335 3.56 -13.62 8.91
CA ALA A 335 2.62 -12.71 9.56
C ALA A 335 2.44 -11.40 8.77
N GLY A 336 3.53 -10.84 8.24
CA GLY A 336 3.49 -9.68 7.33
C GLY A 336 2.76 -10.00 6.03
N GLY A 337 2.99 -11.18 5.46
CA GLY A 337 2.25 -11.68 4.30
C GLY A 337 0.74 -11.75 4.54
N LEU A 338 0.31 -12.29 5.69
CA LEU A 338 -1.10 -12.31 6.10
C LEU A 338 -1.67 -10.88 6.23
N TYR A 339 -0.92 -9.97 6.84
CA TYR A 339 -1.32 -8.57 6.99
C TYR A 339 -1.58 -7.91 5.63
N PHE A 340 -0.65 -8.04 4.68
CA PHE A 340 -0.80 -7.44 3.36
C PHE A 340 -1.92 -8.12 2.56
N THR A 341 -1.99 -9.45 2.56
CA THR A 341 -3.03 -10.20 1.84
C THR A 341 -4.43 -9.84 2.36
N ALA A 342 -4.61 -9.80 3.69
CA ALA A 342 -5.87 -9.35 4.28
C ALA A 342 -6.15 -7.88 3.94
N GLY A 343 -5.13 -7.02 4.01
CA GLY A 343 -5.24 -5.61 3.68
C GLY A 343 -5.73 -5.38 2.25
N GLU A 344 -5.21 -6.12 1.27
CA GLU A 344 -5.61 -5.94 -0.13
C GLU A 344 -7.08 -6.32 -0.39
N VAL A 345 -7.71 -7.14 0.46
CA VAL A 345 -9.18 -7.30 0.44
C VAL A 345 -9.87 -5.95 0.68
N GLY A 346 -9.40 -5.18 1.66
CA GLY A 346 -9.83 -3.80 1.87
C GLY A 346 -9.50 -2.89 0.69
N GLY A 347 -8.32 -3.10 0.07
CA GLY A 347 -7.89 -2.41 -1.15
C GLY A 347 -8.83 -2.59 -2.33
N VAL A 348 -9.46 -3.76 -2.47
CA VAL A 348 -10.54 -4.03 -3.45
C VAL A 348 -11.84 -3.32 -3.05
N ILE A 349 -12.25 -3.50 -1.81
CA ILE A 349 -13.56 -3.05 -1.32
C ILE A 349 -13.64 -1.52 -1.26
N GLY A 350 -12.56 -0.85 -0.83
CA GLY A 350 -12.56 0.59 -0.58
C GLY A 350 -12.98 1.42 -1.79
N PRO A 351 -12.27 1.36 -2.93
CA PRO A 351 -12.64 2.11 -4.13
C PRO A 351 -14.02 1.74 -4.67
N LEU A 352 -14.38 0.45 -4.63
CA LEU A 352 -15.69 -0.05 -5.11
C LEU A 352 -16.84 0.55 -4.28
N VAL A 353 -16.78 0.45 -2.95
CA VAL A 353 -17.86 0.93 -2.08
C VAL A 353 -18.01 2.46 -2.18
N LEU A 354 -16.91 3.21 -2.26
CA LEU A 354 -16.99 4.65 -2.47
C LEU A 354 -17.64 4.99 -3.80
N GLY A 355 -17.31 4.27 -4.87
CA GLY A 355 -17.92 4.44 -6.18
C GLY A 355 -19.44 4.15 -6.17
N VAL A 356 -19.84 3.04 -5.54
CA VAL A 356 -21.26 2.66 -5.39
C VAL A 356 -22.03 3.71 -4.59
N LEU A 357 -21.52 4.14 -3.46
CA LEU A 357 -22.14 5.19 -2.65
C LEU A 357 -22.24 6.51 -3.41
N ALA A 358 -21.20 6.87 -4.16
CA ALA A 358 -21.21 8.09 -4.96
C ALA A 358 -22.23 8.04 -6.11
N ASP A 359 -22.46 6.88 -6.75
CA ASP A 359 -23.52 6.70 -7.74
C ASP A 359 -24.92 6.83 -7.10
N GLN A 360 -25.10 6.26 -5.89
CA GLN A 360 -26.41 6.27 -5.22
C GLN A 360 -26.78 7.61 -4.60
N THR A 361 -25.80 8.37 -4.11
CA THR A 361 -26.02 9.62 -3.35
C THR A 361 -25.67 10.89 -4.12
N GLY A 362 -25.16 10.74 -5.35
CA GLY A 362 -24.80 11.87 -6.21
C GLY A 362 -23.45 12.53 -5.87
N GLY A 363 -22.69 12.02 -4.89
CA GLY A 363 -21.40 12.58 -4.49
C GLY A 363 -20.66 11.73 -3.48
N PHE A 364 -19.44 12.13 -3.10
CA PHE A 364 -18.57 11.33 -2.23
C PHE A 364 -18.75 11.57 -0.72
N ALA A 365 -19.61 12.53 -0.30
CA ALA A 365 -19.77 12.87 1.11
C ALA A 365 -20.18 11.68 1.97
N THR A 366 -21.16 10.90 1.54
CA THR A 366 -21.63 9.68 2.25
C THR A 366 -20.52 8.63 2.38
N GLY A 367 -19.74 8.41 1.32
CA GLY A 367 -18.61 7.50 1.33
C GLY A 367 -17.51 7.93 2.30
N LEU A 368 -17.23 9.23 2.36
CA LEU A 368 -16.24 9.79 3.30
C LEU A 368 -16.74 9.72 4.76
N MET A 369 -18.03 9.93 5.02
CA MET A 369 -18.61 9.72 6.35
C MET A 369 -18.55 8.25 6.77
N MET A 370 -18.80 7.32 5.85
CA MET A 370 -18.60 5.88 6.09
C MET A 370 -17.13 5.56 6.45
N LEU A 371 -16.17 6.14 5.72
CA LEU A 371 -14.74 5.97 6.03
C LEU A 371 -14.39 6.56 7.40
N ALA A 372 -15.00 7.67 7.80
CA ALA A 372 -14.82 8.23 9.15
C ALA A 372 -15.35 7.27 10.22
N GLY A 373 -16.54 6.68 10.02
CA GLY A 373 -17.08 5.64 10.90
C GLY A 373 -16.19 4.40 10.98
N LEU A 374 -15.61 3.98 9.85
CA LEU A 374 -14.63 2.90 9.79
C LEU A 374 -13.38 3.22 10.65
N CYS A 375 -12.92 4.47 10.63
CA CYS A 375 -11.79 4.89 11.47
C CYS A 375 -12.09 4.81 12.96
N VAL A 376 -13.34 5.11 13.39
CA VAL A 376 -13.78 4.91 14.77
C VAL A 376 -13.77 3.43 15.13
N ALA A 377 -14.25 2.55 14.25
CA ALA A 377 -14.19 1.10 14.45
C ALA A 377 -12.74 0.60 14.55
N LEU A 378 -11.82 1.12 13.73
CA LEU A 378 -10.39 0.80 13.80
C LEU A 378 -9.75 1.28 15.11
N ALA A 379 -10.14 2.45 15.62
CA ALA A 379 -9.71 2.93 16.93
C ALA A 379 -10.19 2.00 18.06
N MET A 380 -11.44 1.54 18.01
CA MET A 380 -11.96 0.56 18.98
C MET A 380 -11.23 -0.80 18.89
N LEU A 381 -10.97 -1.29 17.66
CA LEU A 381 -10.17 -2.51 17.46
C LEU A 381 -8.73 -2.35 17.98
N THR A 382 -8.16 -1.15 17.88
CA THR A 382 -6.83 -0.85 18.45
C THR A 382 -6.85 -0.95 19.98
N VAL A 383 -7.90 -0.49 20.64
CA VAL A 383 -8.06 -0.68 22.10
C VAL A 383 -8.18 -2.17 22.43
N ALA A 384 -8.99 -2.92 21.67
CA ALA A 384 -9.10 -4.37 21.83
C ALA A 384 -7.76 -5.10 21.63
N LEU A 385 -6.94 -4.65 20.67
CA LEU A 385 -5.57 -5.14 20.48
C LEU A 385 -4.70 -4.91 21.71
N GLY A 386 -4.78 -3.69 22.30
CA GLY A 386 -4.06 -3.37 23.53
C GLY A 386 -4.46 -4.23 24.71
N LEU A 387 -5.76 -4.56 24.86
CA LEU A 387 -6.25 -5.48 25.88
C LEU A 387 -5.76 -6.91 25.65
N ALA A 388 -5.76 -7.38 24.40
CA ALA A 388 -5.25 -8.72 24.04
C ALA A 388 -3.74 -8.87 24.36
N LEU A 389 -2.94 -7.85 24.05
CA LEU A 389 -1.49 -7.84 24.35
C LEU A 389 -1.22 -7.88 25.86
N ARG A 390 -2.02 -7.16 26.67
CA ARG A 390 -1.91 -7.20 28.13
C ARG A 390 -2.30 -8.56 28.72
N ALA A 391 -3.36 -9.19 28.20
CA ALA A 391 -3.79 -10.50 28.63
C ALA A 391 -2.69 -11.57 28.37
N ASP A 392 -2.06 -11.54 27.20
CA ASP A 392 -0.95 -12.44 26.84
C ASP A 392 0.28 -12.22 27.75
N SER A 393 0.57 -10.98 28.13
CA SER A 393 1.67 -10.64 29.05
C SER A 393 1.40 -11.19 30.47
N ASN A 394 0.19 -10.99 31.01
CA ASN A 394 -0.17 -11.45 32.34
C ASN A 394 -0.19 -12.98 32.46
N ALA A 395 -0.67 -13.69 31.43
CA ALA A 395 -0.66 -15.15 31.40
C ALA A 395 0.76 -15.73 31.49
N ARG A 396 1.76 -15.04 30.93
CA ARG A 396 3.18 -15.46 30.97
C ARG A 396 3.83 -15.21 32.30
N THR A 397 3.59 -14.06 32.91
CA THR A 397 4.11 -13.75 34.26
C THR A 397 3.56 -14.74 35.29
N SER A 398 2.31 -15.14 35.17
CA SER A 398 1.71 -16.18 36.04
C SER A 398 2.34 -17.56 35.83
N SER A 399 2.58 -17.98 34.60
CA SER A 399 3.21 -19.29 34.29
C SER A 399 4.69 -19.33 34.65
N ALA A 400 5.40 -18.21 34.58
CA ALA A 400 6.81 -18.10 35.01
C ALA A 400 6.96 -18.16 36.53
N GLY A 401 6.01 -17.52 37.28
CA GLY A 401 5.96 -17.57 38.74
C GLY A 401 5.73 -18.99 39.28
N GLN A 402 4.85 -19.75 38.63
CA GLN A 402 4.56 -21.15 39.02
C GLN A 402 5.74 -22.11 38.82
N ARG A 403 6.57 -21.85 37.78
CA ARG A 403 7.79 -22.66 37.52
C ARG A 403 8.95 -22.37 38.48
N SER A 404 8.97 -21.19 39.10
CA SER A 404 9.97 -20.84 40.11
C SER A 404 9.64 -21.35 41.51
N GLU A 405 8.38 -21.82 41.74
CA GLU A 405 7.92 -22.38 43.00
C GLU A 405 7.96 -23.92 43.08
N GLU A 406 8.33 -24.62 41.98
CA GLU A 406 8.58 -26.06 42.07
C GLU A 406 9.91 -26.31 42.81
N PRO A 407 9.90 -26.90 44.01
CA PRO A 407 11.13 -27.17 44.74
C PRO A 407 11.95 -28.19 43.96
N SER A 408 13.23 -27.87 43.72
CA SER A 408 14.20 -28.85 43.24
C SER A 408 14.29 -30.00 44.27
N ILE A 409 13.71 -31.14 43.91
CA ILE A 409 13.86 -32.43 44.63
C ILE A 409 15.15 -33.07 44.19
#